data_0ce1a910010adbf5ab91a002ba91a238
#
_entry.id   0ce1a910010adbf5ab91a002ba91a238
#
_cell.length_a   1.000
_cell.length_b   1.000
_cell.length_c   1.000
_cell.angle_alpha   90.00
_cell.angle_beta   90.00
_cell.angle_gamma   90.00
#
_symmetry.space_group_name_H-M   'P 1'
#
loop_
_entity.id
_entity.type
_entity.pdbx_description
1 polymer ?
#
loop_
_entity_poly.entity_id
_entity_poly.type
_entity_poly.pdbx_seq_one_letter_code
_entity_poly.pdbx_strand_id
1 'polypeptide(L)'
;MSVEKKNAYIGVDLGGTNMRAGRIVGDRLVAQGSAPTPKDAADYGETLEALIEVIRSVWDETVVAIGIGVPSVVDREKGIVYNVVNIPHWEEVHLKEILEARFSVPVYVDNDANCFALGERIFGEGKTVDNFVGLTLGTGLGGGIIQKGKLLTDANCGSGEFGMIPYQGQILEYFCSGSYFMNVWGVDGKEM
;
A
#
# COMPACT_ATOMS: atom_id res chain seq x y z
N MET A 1 -13.31 8.92 36.85
CA MET A 1 -13.78 8.94 35.44
C MET A 1 -12.77 8.16 34.62
N SER A 2 -13.12 6.94 34.17
CA SER A 2 -12.28 6.19 33.24
C SER A 2 -12.32 6.92 31.91
N VAL A 3 -11.17 7.43 31.48
CA VAL A 3 -11.04 7.94 30.10
C VAL A 3 -11.23 6.71 29.19
N GLU A 4 -12.33 6.66 28.42
CA GLU A 4 -12.51 5.66 27.39
C GLU A 4 -11.29 5.73 26.46
N LYS A 5 -10.45 4.70 26.48
CA LYS A 5 -9.34 4.60 25.53
C LYS A 5 -9.98 4.46 24.14
N LYS A 6 -9.83 5.46 23.29
CA LYS A 6 -10.29 5.40 21.90
C LYS A 6 -9.43 4.39 21.15
N ASN A 7 -10.08 3.52 20.37
CA ASN A 7 -9.40 2.59 19.48
C ASN A 7 -8.47 3.31 18.51
N ALA A 8 -7.26 2.83 18.39
CA ALA A 8 -6.29 3.27 17.40
C ALA A 8 -6.16 2.22 16.28
N TYR A 9 -5.78 2.68 15.11
CA TYR A 9 -5.49 1.87 13.93
C TYR A 9 -4.10 2.23 13.42
N ILE A 10 -3.38 1.26 12.87
CA ILE A 10 -2.13 1.53 12.16
C ILE A 10 -2.37 1.35 10.67
N GLY A 11 -2.04 2.37 9.87
CA GLY A 11 -1.93 2.30 8.42
C GLY A 11 -0.46 2.19 8.02
N VAL A 12 -0.15 1.27 7.12
CA VAL A 12 1.21 1.04 6.62
C VAL A 12 1.23 1.18 5.10
N ASP A 13 2.20 1.92 4.60
CA ASP A 13 2.56 2.03 3.19
C ASP A 13 3.92 1.33 3.00
N LEU A 14 3.90 0.15 2.40
CA LEU A 14 5.10 -0.62 2.09
C LEU A 14 5.51 -0.35 0.65
N GLY A 15 6.39 0.62 0.44
CA GLY A 15 6.94 0.91 -0.88
C GLY A 15 8.28 0.23 -1.14
N GLY A 16 8.68 0.11 -2.41
CA GLY A 16 9.97 -0.45 -2.82
C GLY A 16 11.19 0.41 -2.43
N THR A 17 10.99 1.64 -1.97
CA THR A 17 12.08 2.55 -1.55
C THR A 17 11.99 2.90 -0.07
N ASN A 18 10.79 3.11 0.45
CA ASN A 18 10.55 3.46 1.84
C ASN A 18 9.32 2.74 2.36
N MET A 19 9.35 2.43 3.64
CA MET A 19 8.22 1.96 4.42
C MET A 19 7.77 3.07 5.35
N ARG A 20 6.46 3.24 5.51
CA ARG A 20 5.87 4.23 6.41
C ARG A 20 4.77 3.58 7.23
N ALA A 21 4.66 3.95 8.49
CA ALA A 21 3.54 3.58 9.33
C ALA A 21 2.98 4.81 10.03
N GLY A 22 1.67 4.85 10.19
CA GLY A 22 0.99 5.91 10.89
C GLY A 22 -0.05 5.34 11.85
N ARG A 23 -0.07 5.81 13.10
CA ARG A 23 -1.13 5.49 14.06
C ARG A 23 -2.22 6.56 14.01
N ILE A 24 -3.45 6.11 13.86
CA ILE A 24 -4.64 6.94 13.65
C ILE A 24 -5.62 6.71 14.79
N VAL A 25 -6.14 7.80 15.35
CA VAL A 25 -7.22 7.79 16.35
C VAL A 25 -8.34 8.69 15.85
N GLY A 26 -9.48 8.10 15.52
CA GLY A 26 -10.56 8.81 14.84
C GLY A 26 -10.12 9.21 13.42
N ASP A 27 -10.01 10.52 13.17
CA ASP A 27 -9.58 11.14 11.90
C ASP A 27 -8.16 11.76 11.98
N ARG A 28 -7.42 11.51 13.07
CA ARG A 28 -6.13 12.14 13.32
C ARG A 28 -4.98 11.16 13.28
N LEU A 29 -3.95 11.51 12.54
CA LEU A 29 -2.64 10.88 12.62
C LEU A 29 -1.94 11.36 13.91
N VAL A 30 -1.71 10.45 14.86
CA VAL A 30 -1.16 10.77 16.18
C VAL A 30 0.29 10.34 16.36
N ALA A 31 0.78 9.43 15.53
CA ALA A 31 2.19 9.02 15.47
C ALA A 31 2.54 8.62 14.05
N GLN A 32 3.79 8.81 13.65
CA GLN A 32 4.30 8.42 12.34
C GLN A 32 5.73 7.90 12.47
N GLY A 33 6.04 6.83 11.74
CA GLY A 33 7.36 6.25 11.61
C GLY A 33 7.68 5.93 10.15
N SER A 34 8.94 5.87 9.80
CA SER A 34 9.39 5.48 8.47
C SER A 34 10.81 4.91 8.50
N ALA A 35 11.10 4.04 7.54
CA ALA A 35 12.46 3.53 7.28
C ALA A 35 12.63 3.29 5.77
N PRO A 36 13.88 3.30 5.26
CA PRO A 36 14.15 2.82 3.92
C PRO A 36 13.84 1.33 3.80
N THR A 37 13.30 0.90 2.66
CA THR A 37 13.14 -0.51 2.34
C THR A 37 14.50 -1.11 2.01
N PRO A 38 14.93 -2.22 2.65
CA PRO A 38 16.19 -2.88 2.33
C PRO A 38 16.24 -3.34 0.87
N LYS A 39 17.16 -2.78 0.07
CA LYS A 39 17.31 -3.13 -1.35
C LYS A 39 18.23 -4.34 -1.57
N ASP A 40 19.17 -4.53 -0.65
CA ASP A 40 20.18 -5.60 -0.69
C ASP A 40 19.90 -6.64 0.39
N ALA A 41 18.62 -6.86 0.72
CA ALA A 41 18.21 -7.87 1.71
C ALA A 41 18.71 -9.25 1.30
N ALA A 42 19.28 -10.00 2.24
CA ALA A 42 19.79 -11.34 2.00
C ALA A 42 18.65 -12.36 1.83
N ASP A 43 17.52 -12.10 2.47
CA ASP A 43 16.29 -12.90 2.39
C ASP A 43 15.05 -12.04 2.65
N TYR A 44 13.86 -12.63 2.52
CA TYR A 44 12.59 -11.91 2.76
C TYR A 44 12.42 -11.46 4.22
N GLY A 45 13.04 -12.15 5.17
CA GLY A 45 12.91 -11.90 6.60
C GLY A 45 13.55 -10.57 7.01
N GLU A 46 14.63 -10.15 6.35
CA GLU A 46 15.29 -8.87 6.65
C GLU A 46 14.36 -7.67 6.37
N THR A 47 13.68 -7.68 5.23
CA THR A 47 12.67 -6.65 4.92
C THR A 47 11.45 -6.74 5.85
N LEU A 48 11.05 -7.96 6.21
CA LEU A 48 9.94 -8.20 7.12
C LEU A 48 10.23 -7.65 8.53
N GLU A 49 11.42 -7.91 9.09
CA GLU A 49 11.78 -7.36 10.41
C GLU A 49 11.91 -5.84 10.36
N ALA A 50 12.43 -5.26 9.28
CA ALA A 50 12.42 -3.80 9.10
C ALA A 50 11.00 -3.23 9.10
N LEU A 51 10.05 -3.88 8.43
CA LEU A 51 8.63 -3.51 8.45
C LEU A 51 8.04 -3.60 9.86
N ILE A 52 8.33 -4.68 10.58
CA ILE A 52 7.89 -4.88 11.97
C ILE A 52 8.40 -3.74 12.86
N GLU A 53 9.65 -3.33 12.72
CA GLU A 53 10.22 -2.23 13.51
C GLU A 53 9.57 -0.88 13.17
N VAL A 54 9.21 -0.63 11.91
CA VAL A 54 8.46 0.58 11.53
C VAL A 54 7.07 0.57 12.18
N ILE A 55 6.38 -0.57 12.20
CA ILE A 55 5.08 -0.71 12.87
C ILE A 55 5.24 -0.50 14.39
N ARG A 56 6.28 -1.10 15.00
CA ARG A 56 6.56 -0.94 16.45
C ARG A 56 6.83 0.50 16.83
N SER A 57 7.46 1.29 15.98
CA SER A 57 7.78 2.70 16.26
C SER A 57 6.53 3.56 16.51
N VAL A 58 5.38 3.12 16.02
CA VAL A 58 4.08 3.81 16.19
C VAL A 58 3.09 3.00 17.03
N TRP A 59 3.49 1.84 17.55
CA TRP A 59 2.63 0.96 18.31
C TRP A 59 2.20 1.57 19.66
N ASP A 60 1.01 1.19 20.07
CA ASP A 60 0.43 1.53 21.36
C ASP A 60 -0.62 0.47 21.73
N GLU A 61 -0.86 0.23 23.02
CA GLU A 61 -1.82 -0.77 23.50
C GLU A 61 -3.28 -0.50 23.12
N THR A 62 -3.58 0.66 22.55
CA THR A 62 -4.90 1.01 22.04
C THR A 62 -5.12 0.59 20.59
N VAL A 63 -4.08 0.08 19.92
CA VAL A 63 -4.17 -0.39 18.53
C VAL A 63 -5.03 -1.66 18.46
N VAL A 64 -6.04 -1.62 17.61
CA VAL A 64 -7.02 -2.72 17.46
C VAL A 64 -6.95 -3.40 16.08
N ALA A 65 -6.29 -2.80 15.11
CA ALA A 65 -6.05 -3.40 13.80
C ALA A 65 -4.93 -2.68 13.04
N ILE A 66 -4.35 -3.40 12.05
CA ILE A 66 -3.32 -2.89 11.12
C ILE A 66 -3.85 -3.06 9.69
N GLY A 67 -3.76 -2.00 8.88
CA GLY A 67 -3.99 -2.03 7.44
C GLY A 67 -2.70 -1.76 6.69
N ILE A 68 -2.41 -2.53 5.62
CA ILE A 68 -1.16 -2.42 4.87
C ILE A 68 -1.46 -2.33 3.38
N GLY A 69 -0.94 -1.27 2.74
CA GLY A 69 -0.86 -1.13 1.30
C GLY A 69 0.48 -1.65 0.79
N VAL A 70 0.46 -2.52 -0.23
CA VAL A 70 1.66 -3.09 -0.85
C VAL A 70 1.62 -2.90 -2.37
N PRO A 71 2.76 -2.65 -3.04
CA PRO A 71 2.81 -2.43 -4.49
C PRO A 71 2.84 -3.76 -5.25
N SER A 72 1.80 -4.58 -5.10
CA SER A 72 1.78 -5.93 -5.65
C SER A 72 0.39 -6.53 -5.72
N VAL A 73 0.29 -7.72 -6.33
CA VAL A 73 -0.89 -8.57 -6.30
C VAL A 73 -1.06 -9.18 -4.90
N VAL A 74 -2.28 -9.12 -4.37
CA VAL A 74 -2.60 -9.57 -3.01
C VAL A 74 -3.79 -10.52 -3.03
N ASP A 75 -3.66 -11.70 -2.42
CA ASP A 75 -4.81 -12.48 -1.96
C ASP A 75 -5.35 -11.79 -0.69
N ARG A 76 -6.38 -10.97 -0.84
CA ARG A 76 -6.92 -10.14 0.25
C ARG A 76 -7.55 -10.95 1.38
N GLU A 77 -8.12 -12.12 1.08
CA GLU A 77 -8.76 -12.98 2.09
C GLU A 77 -7.69 -13.60 3.00
N LYS A 78 -6.64 -14.14 2.38
CA LYS A 78 -5.53 -14.77 3.09
C LYS A 78 -4.46 -13.77 3.54
N GLY A 79 -4.42 -12.56 2.94
CA GLY A 79 -3.37 -11.57 3.18
C GLY A 79 -2.00 -12.03 2.71
N ILE A 80 -1.97 -12.77 1.58
CA ILE A 80 -0.75 -13.22 0.93
C ILE A 80 -0.35 -12.24 -0.15
N VAL A 81 0.91 -11.86 -0.16
CA VAL A 81 1.49 -10.93 -1.13
C VAL A 81 2.35 -11.73 -2.11
N TYR A 82 2.20 -11.45 -3.42
CA TYR A 82 2.90 -12.18 -4.47
C TYR A 82 3.79 -11.27 -5.32
N ASN A 83 5.02 -11.72 -5.60
CA ASN A 83 5.94 -11.14 -6.60
C ASN A 83 6.11 -9.63 -6.51
N VAL A 84 6.56 -9.12 -5.36
CA VAL A 84 6.79 -7.69 -5.17
C VAL A 84 8.05 -7.26 -5.92
N VAL A 85 7.87 -6.63 -7.08
CA VAL A 85 8.93 -6.33 -8.06
C VAL A 85 10.13 -5.56 -7.46
N ASN A 86 9.87 -4.67 -6.51
CA ASN A 86 10.88 -3.77 -5.95
C ASN A 86 11.33 -4.15 -4.53
N ILE A 87 10.96 -5.34 -4.04
CA ILE A 87 11.36 -5.85 -2.74
C ILE A 87 11.97 -7.24 -2.95
N PRO A 88 13.28 -7.41 -2.72
CA PRO A 88 13.95 -8.68 -2.94
C PRO A 88 13.34 -9.83 -2.14
N HIS A 89 13.29 -11.03 -2.73
CA HIS A 89 12.85 -12.28 -2.10
C HIS A 89 11.39 -12.31 -1.63
N TRP A 90 10.55 -11.37 -2.07
CA TRP A 90 9.10 -11.37 -1.76
C TRP A 90 8.30 -11.99 -2.91
N GLU A 91 8.51 -13.29 -3.16
CA GLU A 91 7.79 -14.07 -4.18
C GLU A 91 6.41 -14.49 -3.69
N GLU A 92 6.33 -15.04 -2.47
CA GLU A 92 5.08 -15.36 -1.77
C GLU A 92 5.30 -15.15 -0.27
N VAL A 93 4.59 -14.18 0.31
CA VAL A 93 4.71 -13.84 1.74
C VAL A 93 3.33 -13.82 2.38
N HIS A 94 3.14 -14.66 3.40
CA HIS A 94 1.93 -14.75 4.22
C HIS A 94 1.89 -13.61 5.25
N LEU A 95 1.85 -12.38 4.73
CA LEU A 95 2.09 -11.16 5.52
C LEU A 95 1.08 -10.99 6.66
N LYS A 96 -0.21 -11.26 6.39
CA LYS A 96 -1.26 -11.21 7.41
C LYS A 96 -0.98 -12.14 8.57
N GLU A 97 -0.76 -13.42 8.30
CA GLU A 97 -0.53 -14.45 9.33
C GLU A 97 0.69 -14.09 10.20
N ILE A 98 1.78 -13.69 9.57
CA ILE A 98 3.02 -13.34 10.25
C ILE A 98 2.81 -12.14 11.20
N LEU A 99 2.14 -11.09 10.71
CA LEU A 99 1.94 -9.88 11.51
C LEU A 99 0.84 -10.06 12.58
N GLU A 100 -0.21 -10.84 12.31
CA GLU A 100 -1.20 -11.21 13.32
C GLU A 100 -0.56 -12.02 14.47
N ALA A 101 0.35 -12.94 14.15
CA ALA A 101 1.13 -13.68 15.16
C ALA A 101 2.06 -12.75 15.99
N ARG A 102 2.59 -11.68 15.37
CA ARG A 102 3.53 -10.75 16.02
C ARG A 102 2.84 -9.70 16.89
N PHE A 103 1.69 -9.19 16.46
CA PHE A 103 1.00 -8.06 17.10
C PHE A 103 -0.31 -8.43 17.82
N SER A 104 -0.82 -9.64 17.61
CA SER A 104 -2.07 -10.16 18.22
C SER A 104 -3.31 -9.28 17.95
N VAL A 105 -3.34 -8.61 16.80
CA VAL A 105 -4.49 -7.83 16.29
C VAL A 105 -4.77 -8.21 14.84
N PRO A 106 -6.00 -8.03 14.34
CA PRO A 106 -6.34 -8.27 12.94
C PRO A 106 -5.47 -7.44 11.98
N VAL A 107 -5.00 -8.08 10.90
CA VAL A 107 -4.22 -7.45 9.83
C VAL A 107 -4.95 -7.57 8.49
N TYR A 108 -5.02 -6.47 7.77
CA TYR A 108 -5.63 -6.36 6.44
C TYR A 108 -4.58 -5.92 5.44
N VAL A 109 -4.43 -6.67 4.36
CA VAL A 109 -3.45 -6.38 3.30
C VAL A 109 -4.19 -6.13 2.00
N ASP A 110 -3.84 -5.07 1.29
CA ASP A 110 -4.39 -4.72 -0.02
C ASP A 110 -3.31 -4.10 -0.90
N ASN A 111 -3.60 -3.94 -2.19
CA ASN A 111 -2.77 -3.16 -3.08
C ASN A 111 -2.74 -1.67 -2.67
N ASP A 112 -1.60 -1.01 -2.85
CA ASP A 112 -1.38 0.39 -2.45
C ASP A 112 -2.31 1.39 -3.16
N ALA A 113 -2.58 1.21 -4.46
CA ALA A 113 -3.50 2.07 -5.20
C ALA A 113 -4.98 1.84 -4.79
N ASN A 114 -5.34 0.61 -4.38
CA ASN A 114 -6.62 0.32 -3.75
C ASN A 114 -6.76 1.05 -2.41
N CYS A 115 -5.71 1.00 -1.58
CA CYS A 115 -5.67 1.73 -0.31
C CYS A 115 -5.78 3.25 -0.52
N PHE A 116 -5.14 3.80 -1.56
CA PHE A 116 -5.27 5.19 -1.95
C PHE A 116 -6.73 5.54 -2.31
N ALA A 117 -7.37 4.77 -3.20
CA ALA A 117 -8.76 5.03 -3.60
C ALA A 117 -9.73 4.94 -2.40
N LEU A 118 -9.53 3.98 -1.48
CA LEU A 118 -10.27 3.90 -0.22
C LEU A 118 -10.02 5.11 0.67
N GLY A 119 -8.80 5.57 0.77
CA GLY A 119 -8.42 6.77 1.52
C GLY A 119 -9.16 8.00 1.00
N GLU A 120 -9.19 8.20 -0.33
CA GLU A 120 -9.95 9.27 -0.98
C GLU A 120 -11.46 9.15 -0.73
N ARG A 121 -12.01 7.93 -0.73
CA ARG A 121 -13.43 7.69 -0.45
C ARG A 121 -13.81 8.02 1.00
N ILE A 122 -12.91 7.77 1.95
CA ILE A 122 -13.23 7.93 3.39
C ILE A 122 -12.82 9.30 3.91
N PHE A 123 -11.65 9.81 3.51
CA PHE A 123 -11.05 11.02 4.07
C PHE A 123 -10.84 12.15 3.07
N GLY A 124 -10.78 11.84 1.76
CA GLY A 124 -10.43 12.78 0.68
C GLY A 124 -11.62 13.35 -0.07
N GLU A 125 -11.39 13.75 -1.31
CA GLU A 125 -12.35 14.37 -2.22
C GLU A 125 -13.45 13.40 -2.69
N GLY A 126 -13.19 12.09 -2.59
CA GLY A 126 -14.16 11.04 -2.95
C GLY A 126 -15.30 10.81 -1.95
N LYS A 127 -15.35 11.52 -0.80
CA LYS A 127 -16.32 11.29 0.28
C LYS A 127 -17.78 11.26 -0.17
N THR A 128 -18.14 12.10 -1.11
CA THR A 128 -19.52 12.27 -1.60
C THR A 128 -19.75 11.65 -2.96
N VAL A 129 -18.73 10.97 -3.53
CA VAL A 129 -18.78 10.41 -4.87
C VAL A 129 -18.80 8.88 -4.78
N ASP A 130 -19.94 8.28 -5.15
CA ASP A 130 -20.12 6.83 -5.04
C ASP A 130 -19.40 6.02 -6.14
N ASN A 131 -19.04 6.66 -7.25
CA ASN A 131 -18.37 5.99 -8.36
C ASN A 131 -17.22 6.85 -8.87
N PHE A 132 -16.00 6.41 -8.72
CA PHE A 132 -14.80 7.06 -9.25
C PHE A 132 -13.63 6.10 -9.39
N VAL A 133 -12.62 6.53 -10.10
CA VAL A 133 -11.31 5.88 -10.20
C VAL A 133 -10.28 6.77 -9.54
N GLY A 134 -9.56 6.25 -8.56
CA GLY A 134 -8.36 6.86 -8.01
C GLY A 134 -7.15 6.38 -8.80
N LEU A 135 -6.33 7.29 -9.34
CA LEU A 135 -5.10 6.97 -10.05
C LEU A 135 -3.88 7.45 -9.26
N THR A 136 -2.89 6.59 -9.13
CA THR A 136 -1.57 6.94 -8.58
C THR A 136 -0.56 7.03 -9.69
N LEU A 137 0.02 8.21 -9.90
CA LEU A 137 1.06 8.49 -10.89
C LEU A 137 2.38 8.71 -10.14
N GLY A 138 3.16 7.66 -10.02
CA GLY A 138 4.46 7.64 -9.36
C GLY A 138 5.50 6.97 -10.24
N THR A 139 6.32 6.08 -9.69
CA THR A 139 7.23 5.21 -10.45
C THR A 139 6.47 4.41 -11.50
N GLY A 140 5.26 3.92 -11.13
CA GLY A 140 4.31 3.26 -12.00
C GLY A 140 2.99 4.03 -12.12
N LEU A 141 2.01 3.39 -12.76
CA LEU A 141 0.62 3.84 -12.89
C LEU A 141 -0.29 2.80 -12.22
N GLY A 142 -0.71 3.09 -11.00
CA GLY A 142 -1.69 2.29 -10.26
C GLY A 142 -3.08 2.89 -10.30
N GLY A 143 -4.08 2.08 -9.94
CA GLY A 143 -5.45 2.56 -9.85
C GLY A 143 -6.33 1.72 -8.91
N GLY A 144 -7.28 2.38 -8.25
CA GLY A 144 -8.31 1.74 -7.47
C GLY A 144 -9.69 2.24 -7.91
N ILE A 145 -10.66 1.35 -7.98
CA ILE A 145 -12.02 1.66 -8.46
C ILE A 145 -12.98 1.67 -7.29
N ILE A 146 -13.66 2.77 -7.08
CA ILE A 146 -14.80 2.83 -6.16
C ILE A 146 -16.10 2.74 -6.98
N GLN A 147 -16.94 1.76 -6.63
CA GLN A 147 -18.25 1.55 -7.23
C GLN A 147 -19.31 1.41 -6.13
N LYS A 148 -20.38 2.20 -6.22
CA LYS A 148 -21.45 2.24 -5.21
C LYS A 148 -20.91 2.47 -3.79
N GLY A 149 -19.92 3.36 -3.68
CA GLY A 149 -19.28 3.72 -2.41
C GLY A 149 -18.35 2.68 -1.82
N LYS A 150 -18.06 1.59 -2.55
CA LYS A 150 -17.19 0.49 -2.11
C LYS A 150 -16.06 0.25 -3.10
N LEU A 151 -14.92 -0.22 -2.61
CA LEU A 151 -13.84 -0.66 -3.46
C LEU A 151 -14.31 -1.84 -4.32
N LEU A 152 -14.13 -1.72 -5.63
CA LEU A 152 -14.36 -2.83 -6.55
C LEU A 152 -13.23 -3.84 -6.38
N THR A 153 -13.61 -5.06 -6.05
CA THR A 153 -12.66 -6.16 -5.87
C THR A 153 -13.09 -7.31 -6.75
N ASP A 154 -12.16 -7.92 -7.41
CA ASP A 154 -12.37 -9.13 -8.19
C ASP A 154 -11.59 -10.33 -7.62
N ALA A 155 -11.85 -11.52 -8.17
CA ALA A 155 -11.22 -12.76 -7.72
C ALA A 155 -9.70 -12.81 -8.00
N ASN A 156 -9.20 -11.95 -8.90
CA ASN A 156 -7.82 -12.00 -9.39
C ASN A 156 -7.01 -10.76 -9.00
N CYS A 157 -7.57 -9.86 -8.21
CA CYS A 157 -6.95 -8.57 -7.83
C CYS A 157 -6.51 -7.70 -9.03
N GLY A 158 -7.09 -7.92 -10.21
CA GLY A 158 -6.77 -7.22 -11.45
C GLY A 158 -7.60 -5.95 -11.70
N SER A 159 -8.60 -5.69 -10.85
CA SER A 159 -9.38 -4.46 -10.94
C SER A 159 -8.52 -3.25 -10.61
N GLY A 160 -8.38 -2.33 -11.57
CA GLY A 160 -7.58 -1.12 -11.38
C GLY A 160 -6.17 -1.18 -11.99
N GLU A 161 -5.77 -2.29 -12.60
CA GLU A 161 -4.47 -2.45 -13.28
C GLU A 161 -4.40 -1.66 -14.62
N PHE A 162 -4.72 -0.36 -14.56
CA PHE A 162 -4.75 0.52 -15.74
C PHE A 162 -3.38 0.66 -16.40
N GLY A 163 -2.31 0.60 -15.61
CA GLY A 163 -0.94 0.66 -16.10
C GLY A 163 -0.61 -0.44 -17.09
N MET A 164 -1.23 -1.62 -16.95
CA MET A 164 -1.00 -2.80 -17.78
C MET A 164 -1.79 -2.81 -19.10
N ILE A 165 -2.64 -1.82 -19.35
CA ILE A 165 -3.40 -1.72 -20.60
C ILE A 165 -2.43 -1.58 -21.78
N PRO A 166 -2.51 -2.44 -22.82
CA PRO A 166 -1.69 -2.33 -24.02
C PRO A 166 -1.93 -1.02 -24.76
N TYR A 167 -0.87 -0.29 -25.06
CA TYR A 167 -0.93 0.98 -25.78
C TYR A 167 0.33 1.19 -26.65
N GLN A 168 0.18 1.45 -27.94
CA GLN A 168 1.26 1.74 -28.89
C GLN A 168 2.46 0.76 -28.85
N GLY A 169 2.19 -0.54 -28.72
CA GLY A 169 3.22 -1.58 -28.68
C GLY A 169 3.93 -1.75 -27.32
N GLN A 170 3.50 -1.03 -26.32
CA GLN A 170 3.92 -1.10 -24.92
C GLN A 170 2.70 -1.23 -24.00
N ILE A 171 2.85 -0.90 -22.72
CA ILE A 171 1.76 -0.75 -21.76
C ILE A 171 1.54 0.73 -21.45
N LEU A 172 0.37 1.10 -20.96
CA LEU A 172 0.00 2.48 -20.66
C LEU A 172 0.95 3.12 -19.63
N GLU A 173 1.41 2.36 -18.64
CA GLU A 173 2.38 2.80 -17.63
C GLU A 173 3.67 3.34 -18.24
N TYR A 174 4.15 2.73 -19.32
CA TYR A 174 5.35 3.19 -20.03
C TYR A 174 5.28 4.67 -20.44
N PHE A 175 4.07 5.15 -20.79
CA PHE A 175 3.83 6.53 -21.25
C PHE A 175 3.30 7.46 -20.17
N CYS A 176 2.69 6.93 -19.10
CA CYS A 176 1.91 7.68 -18.14
C CYS A 176 2.44 7.57 -16.71
N SER A 177 3.70 7.20 -16.51
CA SER A 177 4.32 7.14 -15.18
C SER A 177 5.57 8.02 -15.09
N GLY A 178 6.13 8.15 -13.89
CA GLY A 178 7.39 8.88 -13.68
C GLY A 178 8.58 8.29 -14.43
N SER A 179 8.52 7.00 -14.80
CA SER A 179 9.55 6.34 -15.61
C SER A 179 9.51 6.75 -17.10
N TYR A 180 8.47 7.44 -17.57
CA TYR A 180 8.35 7.91 -18.96
C TYR A 180 9.59 8.69 -19.44
N PHE A 181 10.06 9.62 -18.64
CA PHE A 181 11.19 10.46 -19.00
C PHE A 181 12.47 9.64 -19.20
N MET A 182 12.73 8.70 -18.30
CA MET A 182 13.86 7.78 -18.43
C MET A 182 13.69 6.85 -19.64
N ASN A 183 12.48 6.30 -19.81
CA ASN A 183 12.18 5.33 -20.87
C ASN A 183 12.27 5.93 -22.28
N VAL A 184 11.79 7.19 -22.46
CA VAL A 184 11.66 7.84 -23.77
C VAL A 184 12.82 8.78 -24.06
N TRP A 185 13.33 9.49 -23.05
CA TRP A 185 14.32 10.55 -23.20
C TRP A 185 15.68 10.23 -22.57
N GLY A 186 15.77 9.15 -21.76
CA GLY A 186 17.01 8.78 -21.08
C GLY A 186 17.43 9.72 -19.95
N VAL A 187 16.52 10.56 -19.45
CA VAL A 187 16.78 11.57 -18.40
C VAL A 187 15.80 11.41 -17.24
N ASP A 188 16.20 11.83 -16.04
CA ASP A 188 15.27 11.93 -14.91
C ASP A 188 14.29 13.08 -15.16
N GLY A 189 13.00 12.86 -14.95
CA GLY A 189 11.98 13.91 -15.12
C GLY A 189 12.18 15.15 -14.23
N LYS A 190 13.02 15.05 -13.19
CA LYS A 190 13.43 16.19 -12.36
C LYS A 190 14.44 17.11 -13.05
N GLU A 191 15.08 16.66 -14.12
CA GLU A 191 16.08 17.40 -14.89
C GLU A 191 15.46 18.15 -16.08
N MET A 192 14.15 17.99 -16.30
CA MET A 192 13.36 18.65 -17.34
C MET A 192 12.54 19.81 -16.78
#